data_2bad3538ce799ace02b82f336481d198
#
_entry.id   2bad3538ce799ace02b82f336481d198
#
_cell.length_a   1.000
_cell.length_b   1.000
_cell.length_c   1.000
_cell.angle_alpha   90.00
_cell.angle_beta   90.00
_cell.angle_gamma   90.00
#
_symmetry.space_group_name_H-M   'P 1'
#
loop_
_entity.id
_entity.type
_entity.pdbx_description
1 polymer ?
#
loop_
_entity_poly.entity_id
_entity_poly.type
_entity_poly.pdbx_seq_one_letter_code
_entity_poly.pdbx_strand_id
1 'polypeptide(L)'
;MSIASLDGMAERTILLDGWSKTFAMTGWRLGMAGVPAQLVLPFTRLLVNTVSCTSAFSQHAAIAALTGPWEPVEAMVAEFEKRRGVIVEGLNRLPGVTCQEPGGAFYVFPNVRGLGVSSAAVTDHFLKDAGVACLDGAGFGAAGDGYLRFSYANSVEAIGEALDAIEASLPGLRA
;
A
#
# COMPACT_ATOMS: atom_id res chain seq x y z
N MET A 1 6.97 -14.68 5.97
CA MET A 1 6.97 -16.13 5.66
C MET A 1 5.82 -16.40 4.69
N SER A 2 6.05 -17.13 3.60
CA SER A 2 4.99 -17.51 2.65
C SER A 2 4.36 -18.84 3.09
N ILE A 3 3.06 -19.01 2.86
CA ILE A 3 2.38 -20.31 3.08
C ILE A 3 3.01 -21.43 2.22
N ALA A 4 3.55 -21.08 1.05
CA ALA A 4 4.25 -22.04 0.16
C ALA A 4 5.53 -22.63 0.79
N SER A 5 6.07 -22.04 1.86
CA SER A 5 7.27 -22.55 2.55
C SER A 5 6.95 -23.60 3.64
N LEU A 6 5.67 -23.88 3.88
CA LEU A 6 5.25 -24.90 4.82
C LEU A 6 5.23 -26.29 4.14
N ASP A 7 5.46 -27.35 4.91
CA ASP A 7 5.49 -28.71 4.39
C ASP A 7 4.20 -29.09 3.64
N GLY A 8 4.34 -29.59 2.42
CA GLY A 8 3.23 -29.99 1.55
C GLY A 8 2.39 -28.84 0.99
N MET A 9 2.77 -27.58 1.24
CA MET A 9 1.99 -26.43 0.78
C MET A 9 2.45 -25.88 -0.57
N ALA A 10 3.68 -26.09 -0.99
CA ALA A 10 4.19 -25.63 -2.29
C ALA A 10 3.33 -26.13 -3.46
N GLU A 11 2.92 -27.41 -3.41
CA GLU A 11 2.10 -28.08 -4.43
C GLU A 11 0.62 -27.65 -4.43
N ARG A 12 0.20 -26.90 -3.40
CA ARG A 12 -1.18 -26.45 -3.15
C ARG A 12 -1.33 -24.94 -3.16
N THR A 13 -0.24 -24.21 -3.44
CA THR A 13 -0.19 -22.76 -3.39
C THR A 13 0.06 -22.18 -4.77
N ILE A 14 -0.70 -21.18 -5.13
CA ILE A 14 -0.41 -20.27 -6.24
C ILE A 14 0.16 -19.01 -5.61
N LEU A 15 1.45 -18.76 -5.82
CA LEU A 15 2.14 -17.58 -5.35
C LEU A 15 2.03 -16.48 -6.41
N LEU A 16 1.43 -15.35 -6.07
CA LEU A 16 1.40 -14.16 -6.94
C LEU A 16 2.36 -13.11 -6.39
N ASP A 17 3.20 -12.56 -7.24
CA ASP A 17 4.12 -11.49 -6.90
C ASP A 17 4.28 -10.52 -8.08
N GLY A 18 4.91 -9.36 -7.83
CA GLY A 18 5.07 -8.35 -8.86
C GLY A 18 6.16 -7.32 -8.56
N TRP A 19 6.69 -6.74 -9.62
CA TRP A 19 7.80 -5.77 -9.58
C TRP A 19 7.33 -4.34 -9.25
N SER A 20 6.03 -4.09 -9.31
CA SER A 20 5.45 -2.73 -9.22
C SER A 20 5.89 -1.96 -7.98
N LYS A 21 6.03 -2.61 -6.82
CA LYS A 21 6.31 -1.94 -5.54
C LYS A 21 7.77 -2.10 -5.14
N THR A 22 8.26 -3.33 -5.05
CA THR A 22 9.64 -3.63 -4.63
C THR A 22 10.68 -2.92 -5.48
N PHE A 23 10.46 -2.83 -6.79
CA PHE A 23 11.41 -2.23 -7.74
C PHE A 23 10.94 -0.90 -8.33
N ALA A 24 9.91 -0.26 -7.77
CA ALA A 24 9.31 0.97 -8.27
C ALA A 24 8.92 0.90 -9.76
N MET A 25 8.47 -0.28 -10.23
CA MET A 25 8.19 -0.59 -11.64
C MET A 25 6.68 -0.62 -11.94
N THR A 26 5.91 0.32 -11.41
CA THR A 26 4.44 0.35 -11.60
C THR A 26 4.02 0.45 -13.06
N GLY A 27 4.71 1.29 -13.84
CA GLY A 27 4.46 1.51 -15.26
C GLY A 27 4.89 0.35 -16.18
N TRP A 28 5.74 -0.55 -15.71
CA TRP A 28 6.25 -1.68 -16.50
C TRP A 28 5.25 -2.82 -16.64
N ARG A 29 4.22 -2.84 -15.82
CA ARG A 29 3.12 -3.81 -15.86
C ARG A 29 3.59 -5.27 -15.79
N LEU A 30 4.47 -5.57 -14.82
CA LEU A 30 5.05 -6.88 -14.58
C LEU A 30 4.48 -7.54 -13.32
N GLY A 31 4.08 -8.79 -13.46
CA GLY A 31 3.75 -9.68 -12.37
C GLY A 31 4.16 -11.09 -12.73
N MET A 32 4.23 -11.97 -11.73
CA MET A 32 4.49 -13.39 -11.91
C MET A 32 3.55 -14.23 -11.07
N ALA A 33 3.33 -15.47 -11.52
CA ALA A 33 2.67 -16.50 -10.74
C ALA A 33 3.59 -17.70 -10.62
N GLY A 34 3.97 -18.06 -9.40
CA GLY A 34 4.57 -19.38 -9.09
C GLY A 34 3.44 -20.37 -8.89
N VAL A 35 3.33 -21.34 -9.78
CA VAL A 35 2.24 -22.33 -9.76
C VAL A 35 2.76 -23.77 -9.70
N PRO A 36 2.01 -24.70 -9.10
CA PRO A 36 2.31 -26.13 -9.19
C PRO A 36 2.47 -26.60 -10.65
N ALA A 37 3.36 -27.56 -10.91
CA ALA A 37 3.72 -27.98 -12.26
C ALA A 37 2.51 -28.35 -13.14
N GLN A 38 1.51 -29.02 -12.56
CA GLN A 38 0.28 -29.40 -13.27
C GLN A 38 -0.57 -28.21 -13.72
N LEU A 39 -0.38 -27.02 -13.15
CA LEU A 39 -1.10 -25.80 -13.51
C LEU A 39 -0.37 -24.92 -14.53
N VAL A 40 0.90 -25.17 -14.82
CA VAL A 40 1.70 -24.34 -15.74
C VAL A 40 1.04 -24.25 -17.12
N LEU A 41 0.69 -25.38 -17.73
CA LEU A 41 0.09 -25.38 -19.08
C LEU A 41 -1.31 -24.75 -19.13
N PRO A 42 -2.24 -25.05 -18.19
CA PRO A 42 -3.53 -24.33 -18.10
C PRO A 42 -3.35 -22.82 -17.93
N PHE A 43 -2.46 -22.36 -17.05
CA PHE A 43 -2.18 -20.92 -16.84
C PHE A 43 -1.62 -20.27 -18.11
N THR A 44 -0.65 -20.91 -18.77
CA THR A 44 -0.06 -20.40 -20.01
C THR A 44 -1.16 -20.23 -21.09
N ARG A 45 -2.01 -21.24 -21.26
CA ARG A 45 -3.13 -21.16 -22.23
C ARG A 45 -4.09 -20.02 -21.89
N LEU A 46 -4.41 -19.83 -20.61
CA LEU A 46 -5.29 -18.74 -20.17
C LEU A 46 -4.64 -17.38 -20.45
N LEU A 47 -3.38 -17.19 -20.09
CA LEU A 47 -2.63 -15.96 -20.33
C LEU A 47 -2.54 -15.61 -21.81
N VAL A 48 -2.22 -16.56 -22.67
CA VAL A 48 -2.16 -16.34 -24.13
C VAL A 48 -3.52 -15.84 -24.68
N ASN A 49 -4.62 -16.39 -24.16
CA ASN A 49 -5.97 -16.06 -24.67
C ASN A 49 -6.58 -14.81 -24.00
N THR A 50 -6.02 -14.33 -22.89
CA THR A 50 -6.54 -13.14 -22.17
C THR A 50 -5.70 -11.89 -22.40
N VAL A 51 -4.37 -12.02 -22.32
CA VAL A 51 -3.43 -10.89 -22.36
C VAL A 51 -2.33 -11.05 -23.41
N SER A 52 -2.35 -12.15 -24.18
CA SER A 52 -1.32 -12.56 -25.14
C SER A 52 0.03 -12.84 -24.45
N CYS A 53 0.83 -11.82 -24.18
CA CYS A 53 2.06 -11.94 -23.40
C CYS A 53 2.43 -10.57 -22.80
N THR A 54 3.22 -10.61 -21.75
CA THR A 54 3.89 -9.43 -21.21
C THR A 54 4.96 -8.96 -22.19
N SER A 55 5.12 -7.65 -22.35
CA SER A 55 6.13 -7.03 -23.21
C SER A 55 7.52 -7.63 -22.99
N ALA A 56 8.21 -8.02 -24.06
CA ALA A 56 9.53 -8.66 -23.98
C ALA A 56 10.58 -7.80 -23.28
N PHE A 57 10.63 -6.49 -23.58
CA PHE A 57 11.58 -5.60 -22.92
C PHE A 57 11.31 -5.47 -21.41
N SER A 58 10.03 -5.52 -20.98
CA SER A 58 9.67 -5.54 -19.57
C SER A 58 10.15 -6.81 -18.88
N GLN A 59 10.08 -7.98 -19.57
CA GLN A 59 10.61 -9.24 -19.04
C GLN A 59 12.13 -9.19 -18.85
N HIS A 60 12.86 -8.58 -19.79
CA HIS A 60 14.31 -8.35 -19.64
C HIS A 60 14.62 -7.40 -18.47
N ALA A 61 13.81 -6.35 -18.28
CA ALA A 61 13.95 -5.47 -17.13
C ALA A 61 13.69 -6.21 -15.80
N ALA A 62 12.73 -7.16 -15.77
CA ALA A 62 12.50 -8.00 -14.60
C ALA A 62 13.72 -8.86 -14.23
N ILE A 63 14.41 -9.42 -15.24
CA ILE A 63 15.64 -10.19 -15.02
C ILE A 63 16.70 -9.28 -14.39
N ALA A 64 16.92 -8.09 -14.97
CA ALA A 64 17.88 -7.12 -14.43
C ALA A 64 17.55 -6.71 -12.99
N ALA A 65 16.27 -6.52 -12.66
CA ALA A 65 15.84 -6.21 -11.30
C ALA A 65 16.12 -7.34 -10.30
N LEU A 66 15.94 -8.61 -10.71
CA LEU A 66 16.16 -9.77 -9.83
C LEU A 66 17.63 -10.15 -9.68
N THR A 67 18.46 -9.89 -10.70
CA THR A 67 19.86 -10.29 -10.70
C THR A 67 20.83 -9.15 -10.45
N GLY A 68 20.34 -7.92 -10.46
CA GLY A 68 21.09 -6.71 -10.18
C GLY A 68 21.34 -6.48 -8.69
N PRO A 69 21.98 -5.35 -8.36
CA PRO A 69 22.26 -4.97 -6.98
C PRO A 69 20.96 -4.64 -6.21
N TRP A 70 20.92 -4.97 -4.92
CA TRP A 70 19.77 -4.73 -4.05
C TRP A 70 19.85 -3.42 -3.28
N GLU A 71 20.98 -2.76 -3.27
CA GLU A 71 21.20 -1.50 -2.55
C GLU A 71 20.17 -0.40 -2.89
N PRO A 72 19.72 -0.23 -4.15
CA PRO A 72 18.66 0.72 -4.45
C PRO A 72 17.31 0.37 -3.80
N VAL A 73 16.99 -0.92 -3.68
CA VAL A 73 15.78 -1.38 -3.00
C VAL A 73 15.88 -1.12 -1.49
N GLU A 74 17.02 -1.45 -0.89
CA GLU A 74 17.29 -1.21 0.53
C GLU A 74 17.21 0.28 0.87
N ALA A 75 17.75 1.16 0.02
CA ALA A 75 17.64 2.60 0.18
C ALA A 75 16.19 3.09 0.13
N MET A 76 15.37 2.56 -0.78
CA MET A 76 13.93 2.87 -0.82
C MET A 76 13.21 2.38 0.44
N VAL A 77 13.51 1.19 0.94
CA VAL A 77 12.91 0.64 2.17
C VAL A 77 13.24 1.53 3.36
N ALA A 78 14.51 1.95 3.52
CA ALA A 78 14.93 2.85 4.59
C ALA A 78 14.21 4.21 4.53
N GLU A 79 14.02 4.76 3.33
CA GLU A 79 13.25 6.00 3.16
C GLU A 79 11.77 5.82 3.53
N PHE A 80 11.15 4.70 3.14
CA PHE A 80 9.77 4.40 3.55
C PHE A 80 9.65 4.17 5.05
N GLU A 81 10.62 3.58 5.70
CA GLU A 81 10.66 3.43 7.16
C GLU A 81 10.66 4.78 7.87
N LYS A 82 11.48 5.73 7.39
CA LYS A 82 11.50 7.10 7.89
C LYS A 82 10.13 7.78 7.73
N ARG A 83 9.53 7.69 6.54
CA ARG A 83 8.21 8.27 6.26
C ARG A 83 7.11 7.65 7.13
N ARG A 84 7.19 6.34 7.36
CA ARG A 84 6.29 5.62 8.27
C ARG A 84 6.34 6.21 9.68
N GLY A 85 7.54 6.42 10.23
CA GLY A 85 7.70 7.06 11.53
C GLY A 85 7.03 8.42 11.59
N VAL A 86 7.31 9.28 10.61
CA VAL A 86 6.76 10.65 10.54
C VAL A 86 5.22 10.65 10.52
N ILE A 87 4.60 9.85 9.65
CA ILE A 87 3.14 9.84 9.53
C ILE A 87 2.46 9.22 10.76
N VAL A 88 3.01 8.14 11.32
CA VAL A 88 2.46 7.48 12.52
C VAL A 88 2.52 8.40 13.73
N GLU A 89 3.68 9.02 13.97
CA GLU A 89 3.85 9.99 15.06
C GLU A 89 2.93 11.21 14.87
N GLY A 90 2.84 11.75 13.65
CA GLY A 90 2.01 12.89 13.34
C GLY A 90 0.52 12.61 13.57
N LEU A 91 0.00 11.49 13.06
CA LEU A 91 -1.39 11.10 13.26
C LEU A 91 -1.72 10.86 14.75
N ASN A 92 -0.81 10.27 15.51
CA ASN A 92 -1.00 10.02 16.94
C ASN A 92 -0.96 11.30 17.81
N ARG A 93 -0.46 12.42 17.28
CA ARG A 93 -0.54 13.73 17.95
C ARG A 93 -1.91 14.38 17.80
N LEU A 94 -2.69 14.00 16.79
CA LEU A 94 -4.00 14.58 16.52
C LEU A 94 -5.02 14.11 17.59
N PRO A 95 -5.78 15.03 18.21
CA PRO A 95 -6.78 14.63 19.20
C PRO A 95 -7.87 13.76 18.57
N GLY A 96 -8.19 12.65 19.22
CA GLY A 96 -9.22 11.72 18.75
C GLY A 96 -8.78 10.74 17.65
N VAL A 97 -7.52 10.77 17.24
CA VAL A 97 -6.93 9.86 16.25
C VAL A 97 -5.95 8.91 16.91
N THR A 98 -5.96 7.63 16.52
CA THR A 98 -4.95 6.66 16.93
C THR A 98 -4.47 5.84 15.73
N CYS A 99 -3.18 5.71 15.54
CA CYS A 99 -2.56 5.00 14.44
C CYS A 99 -1.58 3.95 14.96
N GLN A 100 -1.83 2.68 14.66
CA GLN A 100 -0.84 1.63 14.88
C GLN A 100 0.23 1.68 13.80
N GLU A 101 1.47 1.43 14.18
CA GLU A 101 2.57 1.30 13.24
C GLU A 101 2.40 0.03 12.40
N PRO A 102 2.30 0.15 11.05
CA PRO A 102 2.18 -1.02 10.20
C PRO A 102 3.52 -1.74 10.06
N GLY A 103 3.49 -3.09 10.03
CA GLY A 103 4.67 -3.92 9.81
C GLY A 103 5.16 -3.95 8.36
N GLY A 104 4.48 -3.28 7.42
CA GLY A 104 4.84 -3.26 6.00
C GLY A 104 3.88 -2.44 5.16
N ALA A 105 4.00 -2.53 3.84
CA ALA A 105 3.33 -1.69 2.83
C ALA A 105 3.76 -0.21 2.95
N PHE A 106 3.03 0.68 2.31
CA PHE A 106 3.20 2.14 2.40
C PHE A 106 1.87 2.84 2.74
N TYR A 107 1.04 2.16 3.54
CA TYR A 107 -0.24 2.66 4.03
C TYR A 107 -0.28 2.63 5.55
N VAL A 108 -0.94 3.65 6.13
CA VAL A 108 -1.39 3.64 7.52
C VAL A 108 -2.92 3.62 7.57
N PHE A 109 -3.46 3.05 8.64
CA PHE A 109 -4.90 2.87 8.79
C PHE A 109 -5.35 3.37 10.19
N PRO A 110 -5.33 4.72 10.40
CA PRO A 110 -5.69 5.31 11.69
C PRO A 110 -7.16 5.15 12.02
N ASN A 111 -7.45 4.93 13.29
CA ASN A 111 -8.78 4.99 13.88
C ASN A 111 -9.13 6.45 14.16
N VAL A 112 -10.27 6.91 13.66
CA VAL A 112 -10.78 8.28 13.79
C VAL A 112 -12.09 8.38 14.57
N ARG A 113 -12.55 7.30 15.21
CA ARG A 113 -13.80 7.28 15.99
C ARG A 113 -13.82 8.31 17.12
N GLY A 114 -12.64 8.63 17.67
CA GLY A 114 -12.51 9.65 18.71
C GLY A 114 -12.83 11.08 18.26
N LEU A 115 -12.97 11.32 16.93
CA LEU A 115 -13.42 12.62 16.39
C LEU A 115 -14.95 12.80 16.51
N GLY A 116 -15.71 11.76 16.85
CA GLY A 116 -17.15 11.85 17.12
C GLY A 116 -18.04 11.94 15.88
N VAL A 117 -17.49 11.83 14.68
CA VAL A 117 -18.22 11.85 13.40
C VAL A 117 -17.85 10.61 12.56
N SER A 118 -18.63 10.31 11.52
CA SER A 118 -18.36 9.16 10.65
C SER A 118 -17.04 9.31 9.89
N SER A 119 -16.36 8.21 9.58
CA SER A 119 -15.12 8.21 8.78
C SER A 119 -15.33 8.81 7.39
N ALA A 120 -16.50 8.64 6.81
CA ALA A 120 -16.87 9.30 5.55
C ALA A 120 -16.89 10.83 5.68
N ALA A 121 -17.47 11.37 6.76
CA ALA A 121 -17.49 12.81 7.02
C ALA A 121 -16.07 13.35 7.26
N VAL A 122 -15.22 12.60 7.99
CA VAL A 122 -13.81 12.97 8.18
C VAL A 122 -13.06 12.99 6.86
N THR A 123 -13.27 11.99 6.00
CA THR A 123 -12.64 11.92 4.66
C THR A 123 -13.00 13.13 3.82
N ASP A 124 -14.29 13.48 3.79
CA ASP A 124 -14.81 14.64 3.06
C ASP A 124 -14.24 15.95 3.58
N HIS A 125 -14.19 16.11 4.90
CA HIS A 125 -13.65 17.30 5.57
C HIS A 125 -12.14 17.45 5.25
N PHE A 126 -11.35 16.41 5.40
CA PHE A 126 -9.91 16.48 5.09
C PHE A 126 -9.65 16.85 3.63
N LEU A 127 -10.46 16.35 2.70
CA LEU A 127 -10.33 16.71 1.30
C LEU A 127 -10.70 18.18 1.04
N LYS A 128 -11.81 18.67 1.62
CA LYS A 128 -12.38 19.99 1.30
C LYS A 128 -11.72 21.13 2.07
N ASP A 129 -11.43 20.89 3.34
CA ASP A 129 -10.98 21.93 4.26
C ASP A 129 -9.45 21.88 4.53
N ALA A 130 -8.85 20.67 4.51
CA ALA A 130 -7.40 20.54 4.64
C ALA A 130 -6.68 20.32 3.29
N GLY A 131 -7.38 20.04 2.18
CA GLY A 131 -6.76 19.71 0.90
C GLY A 131 -6.02 18.37 0.90
N VAL A 132 -6.33 17.49 1.85
CA VAL A 132 -5.64 16.21 2.03
C VAL A 132 -6.54 15.06 1.59
N ALA A 133 -6.10 14.31 0.57
CA ALA A 133 -6.81 13.15 0.07
C ALA A 133 -6.47 11.89 0.89
N CYS A 134 -7.50 11.25 1.42
CA CYS A 134 -7.43 9.93 2.04
C CYS A 134 -8.63 9.08 1.61
N LEU A 135 -8.72 7.85 2.06
CA LEU A 135 -9.85 6.98 1.75
C LEU A 135 -10.58 6.57 3.02
N ASP A 136 -11.92 6.57 2.95
CA ASP A 136 -12.75 6.00 4.00
C ASP A 136 -12.46 4.50 4.15
N GLY A 137 -12.20 4.07 5.37
CA GLY A 137 -11.91 2.67 5.70
C GLY A 137 -13.06 1.73 5.44
N ALA A 138 -14.32 2.20 5.53
CA ALA A 138 -15.51 1.39 5.23
C ALA A 138 -15.49 0.82 3.80
N GLY A 139 -14.83 1.48 2.85
CA GLY A 139 -14.60 0.98 1.50
C GLY A 139 -13.77 -0.31 1.42
N PHE A 140 -13.09 -0.70 2.51
CA PHE A 140 -12.30 -1.93 2.63
C PHE A 140 -13.02 -3.04 3.43
N GLY A 141 -14.28 -2.86 3.74
CA GLY A 141 -15.13 -3.80 4.46
C GLY A 141 -15.62 -3.23 5.80
N ALA A 142 -16.60 -3.89 6.40
CA ALA A 142 -17.27 -3.42 7.63
C ALA A 142 -16.32 -3.18 8.81
N ALA A 143 -15.23 -3.93 8.90
CA ALA A 143 -14.21 -3.73 9.94
C ALA A 143 -13.43 -2.42 9.80
N GLY A 144 -13.45 -1.81 8.60
CA GLY A 144 -12.81 -0.54 8.31
C GLY A 144 -13.64 0.69 8.69
N ASP A 145 -14.88 0.52 9.11
CA ASP A 145 -15.71 1.63 9.59
C ASP A 145 -15.06 2.34 10.79
N GLY A 146 -15.03 3.67 10.75
CA GLY A 146 -14.34 4.51 11.75
C GLY A 146 -12.82 4.55 11.58
N TYR A 147 -12.30 4.11 10.44
CA TYR A 147 -10.89 4.22 10.05
C TYR A 147 -10.73 5.00 8.76
N LEU A 148 -9.51 5.51 8.53
CA LEU A 148 -9.10 6.08 7.25
C LEU A 148 -7.87 5.34 6.71
N ARG A 149 -7.66 5.37 5.38
CA ARG A 149 -6.42 4.90 4.78
C ARG A 149 -5.64 6.07 4.19
N PHE A 150 -4.42 6.26 4.65
CA PHE A 150 -3.44 7.17 4.04
C PHE A 150 -2.32 6.39 3.37
N SER A 151 -1.78 6.96 2.29
CA SER A 151 -0.53 6.53 1.68
C SER A 151 0.59 7.46 2.11
N TYR A 152 1.73 6.92 2.56
CA TYR A 152 2.93 7.69 2.85
C TYR A 152 3.98 7.59 1.73
N ALA A 153 3.54 7.28 0.51
CA ALA A 153 4.38 7.31 -0.69
C ALA A 153 4.57 8.75 -1.22
N ASN A 154 4.92 9.66 -0.33
CA ASN A 154 5.19 11.07 -0.58
C ASN A 154 6.48 11.50 0.14
N SER A 155 6.98 12.71 -0.10
CA SER A 155 8.13 13.23 0.66
C SER A 155 7.78 13.47 2.13
N VAL A 156 8.79 13.50 3.00
CA VAL A 156 8.62 13.80 4.43
C VAL A 156 8.00 15.18 4.62
N GLU A 157 8.41 16.15 3.81
CA GLU A 157 7.91 17.52 3.81
C GLU A 157 6.41 17.55 3.49
N ALA A 158 5.98 16.89 2.41
CA ALA A 158 4.57 16.83 2.02
C ALA A 158 3.70 16.08 3.05
N ILE A 159 4.26 15.07 3.72
CA ILE A 159 3.57 14.38 4.83
C ILE A 159 3.41 15.35 6.02
N GLY A 160 4.44 16.13 6.36
CA GLY A 160 4.38 17.14 7.40
C GLY A 160 3.32 18.22 7.11
N GLU A 161 3.37 18.81 5.91
CA GLU A 161 2.39 19.80 5.45
C GLU A 161 0.95 19.28 5.53
N ALA A 162 0.73 18.01 5.12
CA ALA A 162 -0.59 17.40 5.20
C ALA A 162 -1.05 17.21 6.64
N LEU A 163 -0.17 16.82 7.57
CA LEU A 163 -0.49 16.67 8.98
C LEU A 163 -0.83 18.01 9.62
N ASP A 164 -0.07 19.06 9.33
CA ASP A 164 -0.32 20.42 9.82
C ASP A 164 -1.68 20.97 9.30
N ALA A 165 -1.98 20.74 8.02
CA ALA A 165 -3.25 21.13 7.41
C ALA A 165 -4.44 20.39 8.04
N ILE A 166 -4.30 19.09 8.30
CA ILE A 166 -5.31 18.30 9.01
C ILE A 166 -5.55 18.88 10.40
N GLU A 167 -4.48 19.09 11.19
CA GLU A 167 -4.58 19.61 12.54
C GLU A 167 -5.29 20.96 12.57
N ALA A 168 -4.93 21.87 11.67
CA ALA A 168 -5.54 23.19 11.55
C ALA A 168 -7.03 23.12 11.16
N SER A 169 -7.46 22.10 10.44
CA SER A 169 -8.85 21.93 10.00
C SER A 169 -9.77 21.33 11.05
N LEU A 170 -9.24 20.55 12.02
CA LEU A 170 -10.04 19.82 13.02
C LEU A 170 -11.08 20.65 13.77
N PRO A 171 -10.81 21.93 14.16
CA PRO A 171 -11.84 22.74 14.83
C PRO A 171 -13.09 23.01 13.99
N GLY A 172 -13.00 22.90 12.66
CA GLY A 172 -14.11 23.04 11.72
C GLY A 172 -14.93 21.78 11.48
N LEU A 173 -14.42 20.61 11.93
CA LEU A 173 -15.08 19.31 11.72
C LEU A 173 -16.40 19.27 12.51
N ARG A 174 -17.50 19.06 11.81
CA ARG A 174 -18.86 19.00 12.37
C ARG A 174 -19.58 17.72 11.93
N ALA A 175 -20.49 17.24 12.77
CA ALA A 175 -21.36 16.11 12.47
C ALA A 175 -22.39 16.46 11.38
#